data_09ab26405ead38ddeac36464b2abfbcf
#
_entry.id   09ab26405ead38ddeac36464b2abfbcf
#
_cell.length_a   1.000
_cell.length_b   1.000
_cell.length_c   1.000
_cell.angle_alpha   90.00
_cell.angle_beta   90.00
_cell.angle_gamma   90.00
#
_symmetry.space_group_name_H-M   'P 1'
#
loop_
_entity.id
_entity.type
_entity.pdbx_description
1 polymer ?
#
loop_
_entity_poly.entity_id
_entity_poly.type
_entity_poly.pdbx_seq_one_letter_code
_entity_poly.pdbx_strand_id
1 'polypeptide(L)'
;MSFVVFLSFNRRRKNNMTYNTHTLPNGIRIIHAPNQSAVAYCGFAIDAGTRDEAENEQGMAHFVEHLIFKGTQKRHAWHIINRMENVGGDLNAYTNKEETVVYSAFLAEHFPRAVELLADIVFHSTFPQTEIDKEVEVIIDEIQSYEDSPCELIFDDFEELIFPNHPLGRNILGKPDLLHQFKTEDA
;
A
#
# COMPACT_ATOMS: atom_id res chain seq x y z
N MET A 1 -0.82 10.90 -10.86
CA MET A 1 -0.78 10.33 -9.50
C MET A 1 -0.56 11.44 -8.48
N SER A 2 -1.39 11.51 -7.47
CA SER A 2 -1.20 12.44 -6.35
C SER A 2 -0.62 11.67 -5.17
N PHE A 3 0.50 12.13 -4.63
CA PHE A 3 1.08 11.53 -3.43
C PHE A 3 0.79 12.41 -2.21
N VAL A 4 0.35 11.81 -1.12
CA VAL A 4 0.14 12.48 0.16
C VAL A 4 0.96 11.77 1.23
N VAL A 5 1.84 12.50 1.88
CA VAL A 5 2.57 11.99 3.05
C VAL A 5 1.78 12.33 4.31
N PHE A 6 1.33 11.31 5.01
CA PHE A 6 0.65 11.47 6.29
C PHE A 6 1.65 11.34 7.44
N LEU A 7 1.56 12.29 8.37
CA LEU A 7 2.22 12.22 9.66
C LEU A 7 1.11 12.32 10.71
N SER A 8 0.60 11.19 11.19
CA SER A 8 -0.54 11.17 12.08
C SER A 8 -0.28 10.48 13.43
N PHE A 9 -1.11 10.79 14.39
CA PHE A 9 -0.92 10.56 15.81
C PHE A 9 -2.21 10.27 16.56
N ASN A 10 -2.07 9.50 17.63
CA ASN A 10 -3.08 8.86 18.43
C ASN A 10 -4.24 9.77 18.91
N ARG A 11 -5.44 9.23 18.77
CA ARG A 11 -6.72 9.83 19.05
C ARG A 11 -7.06 9.75 20.54
N ARG A 12 -6.80 10.80 21.32
CA ARG A 12 -7.56 11.10 22.55
C ARG A 12 -7.49 12.60 22.88
N ARG A 13 -8.46 13.37 22.40
CA ARG A 13 -9.24 14.49 22.97
C ARG A 13 -9.86 15.29 21.83
N LYS A 14 -11.10 15.75 22.02
CA LYS A 14 -11.77 16.78 21.20
C LYS A 14 -11.00 18.09 21.37
N ASN A 15 -9.93 18.27 20.64
CA ASN A 15 -9.31 19.56 20.40
C ASN A 15 -9.23 19.72 18.89
N ASN A 16 -9.43 20.91 18.37
CA ASN A 16 -9.21 21.24 16.98
C ASN A 16 -7.82 20.77 16.59
N MET A 17 -7.72 19.64 15.86
CA MET A 17 -6.44 19.19 15.33
C MET A 17 -6.03 20.22 14.27
N THR A 18 -4.92 20.89 14.50
CA THR A 18 -4.28 21.75 13.51
C THR A 18 -3.36 20.89 12.67
N TYR A 19 -3.65 20.82 11.38
CA TYR A 19 -2.76 20.16 10.41
C TYR A 19 -1.87 21.22 9.78
N ASN A 20 -0.57 20.91 9.66
CA ASN A 20 0.34 21.65 8.82
C ASN A 20 0.36 21.01 7.44
N THR A 21 0.25 21.80 6.39
CA THR A 21 0.32 21.32 5.01
C THR A 21 1.44 21.99 4.25
N HIS A 22 2.10 21.23 3.37
CA HIS A 22 3.14 21.74 2.49
C HIS A 22 3.09 20.99 1.16
N THR A 23 3.40 21.65 0.07
CA THR A 23 3.53 21.03 -1.25
C THR A 23 4.97 21.19 -1.73
N LEU A 24 5.61 20.08 -2.04
CA LEU A 24 6.96 20.07 -2.61
C LEU A 24 6.94 20.54 -4.08
N PRO A 25 8.08 21.00 -4.62
CA PRO A 25 8.17 21.47 -6.00
C PRO A 25 7.77 20.41 -7.04
N ASN A 26 7.89 19.13 -6.72
CA ASN A 26 7.47 17.99 -7.57
C ASN A 26 5.97 17.64 -7.44
N GLY A 27 5.19 18.39 -6.66
CA GLY A 27 3.76 18.20 -6.48
C GLY A 27 3.37 17.27 -5.31
N ILE A 28 4.30 16.63 -4.63
CA ILE A 28 4.00 15.83 -3.44
C ILE A 28 3.42 16.73 -2.34
N ARG A 29 2.26 16.35 -1.82
CA ARG A 29 1.60 17.05 -0.71
C ARG A 29 1.97 16.39 0.61
N ILE A 30 2.35 17.20 1.59
CA ILE A 30 2.68 16.76 2.95
C ILE A 30 1.58 17.25 3.88
N ILE A 31 1.06 16.33 4.71
CA ILE A 31 0.11 16.65 5.79
C ILE A 31 0.76 16.21 7.09
N HIS A 32 0.95 17.12 8.02
CA HIS A 32 1.55 16.86 9.31
C HIS A 32 0.60 17.19 10.45
N ALA A 33 0.31 16.19 11.28
CA ALA A 33 -0.45 16.32 12.52
C ALA A 33 0.51 16.23 13.73
N PRO A 34 1.01 17.35 14.28
CA PRO A 34 1.93 17.33 15.40
C PRO A 34 1.25 16.80 16.66
N ASN A 35 1.94 15.93 17.40
CA ASN A 35 1.53 15.49 18.73
C ASN A 35 2.73 15.20 19.63
N GLN A 36 2.44 14.81 20.89
CA GLN A 36 3.44 14.53 21.92
C GLN A 36 3.60 13.03 22.24
N SER A 37 3.12 12.15 21.35
CA SER A 37 3.27 10.70 21.53
C SER A 37 4.72 10.27 21.29
N ALA A 38 5.18 9.29 22.03
CA ALA A 38 6.45 8.63 21.74
C ALA A 38 6.39 7.81 20.45
N VAL A 39 5.19 7.36 20.02
CA VAL A 39 4.98 6.64 18.78
C VAL A 39 4.57 7.61 17.68
N ALA A 40 5.24 7.52 16.56
CA ALA A 40 4.99 8.26 15.34
C ALA A 40 4.50 7.32 14.22
N TYR A 41 3.77 7.89 13.29
CA TYR A 41 3.33 7.25 12.06
C TYR A 41 3.77 8.08 10.87
N CYS A 42 4.22 7.43 9.82
CA CYS A 42 4.53 8.07 8.56
C CYS A 42 4.08 7.14 7.42
N GLY A 43 3.55 7.70 6.33
CA GLY A 43 3.15 6.92 5.18
C GLY A 43 3.02 7.76 3.93
N PHE A 44 2.97 7.07 2.80
CA PHE A 44 2.59 7.61 1.50
C PHE A 44 1.21 7.07 1.15
N ALA A 45 0.26 7.96 0.84
CA ALA A 45 -0.98 7.59 0.17
C ALA A 45 -0.84 7.94 -1.30
N ILE A 46 -1.11 6.96 -2.12
CA ILE A 46 -1.03 7.01 -3.57
C ILE A 46 -2.47 7.03 -4.07
N ASP A 47 -2.83 8.04 -4.82
CA ASP A 47 -4.15 8.22 -5.44
C ASP A 47 -4.24 7.29 -6.68
N ALA A 48 -4.20 6.00 -6.41
CA ALA A 48 -4.37 4.90 -7.34
C ALA A 48 -4.78 3.65 -6.58
N GLY A 49 -5.86 3.04 -7.00
CA GLY A 49 -6.42 1.81 -6.45
C GLY A 49 -7.01 0.95 -7.55
N THR A 50 -7.70 -0.13 -7.19
CA THR A 50 -8.21 -1.08 -8.17
C THR A 50 -9.26 -0.52 -9.12
N ARG A 51 -9.90 0.61 -8.79
CA ARG A 51 -10.82 1.30 -9.72
C ARG A 51 -10.12 1.94 -10.92
N ASP A 52 -8.81 2.22 -10.81
CA ASP A 52 -8.03 2.88 -11.85
C ASP A 52 -7.43 1.90 -12.86
N GLU A 53 -7.53 0.59 -12.58
CA GLU A 53 -7.03 -0.49 -13.42
C GLU A 53 -7.82 -0.64 -14.72
N ALA A 54 -7.11 -0.90 -15.81
CA ALA A 54 -7.72 -1.32 -17.08
C ALA A 54 -8.29 -2.75 -16.95
N GLU A 55 -9.06 -3.19 -17.97
CA GLU A 55 -9.68 -4.52 -17.96
C GLU A 55 -8.67 -5.68 -17.89
N ASN A 56 -7.49 -5.49 -18.45
CA ASN A 56 -6.39 -6.47 -18.45
C ASN A 56 -5.42 -6.31 -17.28
N GLU A 57 -5.67 -5.38 -16.36
CA GLU A 57 -4.82 -5.07 -15.22
C GLU A 57 -5.48 -5.38 -13.86
N GLN A 58 -6.65 -6.05 -13.88
CA GLN A 58 -7.41 -6.33 -12.67
C GLN A 58 -6.57 -7.13 -11.66
N GLY A 59 -6.40 -6.57 -10.47
CA GLY A 59 -5.57 -7.09 -9.39
C GLY A 59 -4.16 -6.48 -9.32
N MET A 60 -3.75 -5.63 -10.28
CA MET A 60 -2.41 -5.04 -10.31
C MET A 60 -2.10 -4.19 -9.09
N ALA A 61 -3.04 -3.38 -8.61
CA ALA A 61 -2.81 -2.52 -7.46
C ALA A 61 -2.53 -3.32 -6.18
N HIS A 62 -3.29 -4.40 -5.95
CA HIS A 62 -3.04 -5.33 -4.85
C HIS A 62 -1.74 -6.12 -5.07
N PHE A 63 -1.46 -6.52 -6.29
CA PHE A 63 -0.22 -7.22 -6.63
C PHE A 63 1.03 -6.36 -6.37
N VAL A 64 0.99 -5.07 -6.71
CA VAL A 64 2.06 -4.11 -6.40
C VAL A 64 2.25 -3.94 -4.89
N GLU A 65 1.18 -3.98 -4.09
CA GLU A 65 1.27 -3.98 -2.64
C GLU A 65 2.12 -5.15 -2.11
N HIS A 66 1.90 -6.37 -2.60
CA HIS A 66 2.72 -7.54 -2.25
C HIS A 66 4.17 -7.39 -2.67
N LEU A 67 4.40 -6.79 -3.83
CA LEU A 67 5.73 -6.67 -4.42
C LEU A 67 6.57 -5.53 -3.86
N ILE A 68 5.94 -4.49 -3.30
CA ILE A 68 6.64 -3.24 -2.92
C ILE A 68 7.73 -3.47 -1.85
N PHE A 69 7.64 -4.56 -1.09
CA PHE A 69 8.62 -4.96 -0.07
C PHE A 69 9.67 -5.95 -0.58
N LYS A 70 9.62 -6.39 -1.84
CA LYS A 70 10.49 -7.47 -2.38
C LYS A 70 11.84 -6.98 -2.88
N GLY A 71 12.03 -5.68 -3.05
CA GLY A 71 13.34 -5.11 -3.41
C GLY A 71 13.27 -3.70 -3.95
N THR A 72 14.33 -2.94 -3.67
CA THR A 72 14.57 -1.62 -4.27
C THR A 72 15.93 -1.63 -4.97
N GLN A 73 16.26 -0.55 -5.66
CA GLN A 73 17.59 -0.36 -6.25
C GLN A 73 18.74 -0.46 -5.23
N LYS A 74 18.46 -0.25 -3.93
CA LYS A 74 19.47 -0.23 -2.86
C LYS A 74 19.34 -1.40 -1.90
N ARG A 75 18.18 -2.07 -1.83
CA ARG A 75 17.85 -3.02 -0.78
C ARG A 75 17.19 -4.29 -1.32
N HIS A 76 17.62 -5.43 -0.81
CA HIS A 76 16.85 -6.67 -0.94
C HIS A 76 15.72 -6.72 0.09
N ALA A 77 14.70 -7.55 -0.14
CA ALA A 77 13.52 -7.71 0.72
C ALA A 77 13.86 -7.79 2.22
N TRP A 78 14.82 -8.65 2.58
CA TRP A 78 15.28 -8.81 3.96
C TRP A 78 15.75 -7.49 4.61
N HIS A 79 16.46 -6.63 3.86
CA HIS A 79 16.94 -5.34 4.36
C HIS A 79 15.79 -4.33 4.54
N ILE A 80 14.75 -4.42 3.71
CA ILE A 80 13.56 -3.55 3.80
C ILE A 80 12.83 -3.85 5.10
N ILE A 81 12.46 -5.10 5.34
CA ILE A 81 11.69 -5.53 6.51
C ILE A 81 12.47 -5.25 7.80
N ASN A 82 13.70 -5.73 7.87
CA ASN A 82 14.54 -5.56 9.07
C ASN A 82 14.89 -4.12 9.40
N ARG A 83 14.79 -3.20 8.44
CA ARG A 83 15.14 -1.80 8.70
C ARG A 83 14.26 -1.15 9.77
N MET A 84 12.99 -1.51 9.82
CA MET A 84 12.09 -1.01 10.87
C MET A 84 11.97 -1.99 12.04
N GLU A 85 11.89 -3.28 11.80
CA GLU A 85 11.80 -4.30 12.85
C GLU A 85 12.96 -4.22 13.85
N ASN A 86 14.20 -3.99 13.40
CA ASN A 86 15.38 -3.86 14.25
C ASN A 86 15.32 -2.70 15.26
N VAL A 87 14.35 -1.79 15.11
CA VAL A 87 14.11 -0.68 16.03
C VAL A 87 12.69 -0.73 16.64
N GLY A 88 12.04 -1.88 16.54
CA GLY A 88 10.69 -2.10 17.08
C GLY A 88 9.61 -1.32 16.32
N GLY A 89 9.87 -0.95 15.07
CA GLY A 89 8.90 -0.34 14.17
C GLY A 89 8.17 -1.39 13.35
N ASP A 90 6.94 -1.08 12.96
CA ASP A 90 6.12 -1.84 12.03
C ASP A 90 6.14 -1.20 10.64
N LEU A 91 6.16 -2.00 9.60
CA LEU A 91 6.12 -1.57 8.19
C LEU A 91 5.00 -2.33 7.49
N ASN A 92 4.05 -1.62 6.88
CA ASN A 92 2.88 -2.23 6.29
C ASN A 92 2.36 -1.43 5.09
N ALA A 93 1.46 -2.06 4.32
CA ALA A 93 0.73 -1.42 3.24
C ALA A 93 -0.71 -1.92 3.21
N TYR A 94 -1.59 -1.21 2.53
CA TYR A 94 -2.90 -1.69 2.14
C TYR A 94 -3.34 -1.04 0.84
N THR A 95 -4.15 -1.76 0.08
CA THR A 95 -4.80 -1.29 -1.15
C THR A 95 -6.31 -1.37 -0.99
N ASN A 96 -6.99 -0.35 -1.46
CA ASN A 96 -8.44 -0.38 -1.62
C ASN A 96 -8.83 0.04 -3.05
N LYS A 97 -10.12 0.28 -3.28
CA LYS A 97 -10.62 0.63 -4.62
C LYS A 97 -10.05 1.96 -5.15
N GLU A 98 -9.65 2.89 -4.29
CA GLU A 98 -9.34 4.28 -4.66
C GLU A 98 -7.92 4.73 -4.29
N GLU A 99 -7.24 4.00 -3.38
CA GLU A 99 -5.91 4.38 -2.93
C GLU A 99 -5.07 3.17 -2.52
N THR A 100 -3.76 3.32 -2.63
CA THR A 100 -2.77 2.43 -2.02
C THR A 100 -1.97 3.20 -0.99
N VAL A 101 -1.81 2.65 0.21
CA VAL A 101 -1.09 3.31 1.30
C VAL A 101 0.04 2.42 1.80
N VAL A 102 1.24 2.99 1.86
CA VAL A 102 2.44 2.35 2.43
C VAL A 102 2.86 3.14 3.65
N TYR A 103 2.93 2.51 4.81
CA TYR A 103 3.15 3.22 6.07
C TYR A 103 4.00 2.44 7.06
N SER A 104 4.47 3.16 8.07
CA SER A 104 5.21 2.59 9.20
C SER A 104 4.79 3.25 10.50
N ALA A 105 4.74 2.45 11.58
CA ALA A 105 4.59 2.90 12.96
C ALA A 105 5.90 2.65 13.71
N PHE A 106 6.40 3.64 14.46
CA PHE A 106 7.73 3.58 15.07
C PHE A 106 7.88 4.56 16.24
N LEU A 107 8.93 4.42 17.04
CA LEU A 107 9.29 5.45 18.02
C LEU A 107 9.81 6.72 17.29
N ALA A 108 9.34 7.88 17.73
CA ALA A 108 9.57 9.17 17.06
C ALA A 108 11.04 9.49 16.74
N GLU A 109 12.00 8.99 17.53
CA GLU A 109 13.44 9.12 17.28
C GLU A 109 13.90 8.46 15.97
N HIS A 110 13.13 7.47 15.46
CA HIS A 110 13.43 6.74 14.22
C HIS A 110 12.78 7.36 12.98
N PHE A 111 12.16 8.54 13.11
CA PHE A 111 11.47 9.22 12.01
C PHE A 111 12.32 9.37 10.72
N PRO A 112 13.60 9.83 10.77
CA PRO A 112 14.39 9.92 9.54
C PRO A 112 14.62 8.56 8.85
N ARG A 113 14.72 7.48 9.64
CA ARG A 113 14.87 6.11 9.14
C ARG A 113 13.64 5.65 8.41
N ALA A 114 12.46 5.89 8.97
CA ALA A 114 11.17 5.49 8.39
C ALA A 114 10.89 6.25 7.09
N VAL A 115 11.04 7.57 7.08
CA VAL A 115 10.81 8.38 5.88
C VAL A 115 11.76 7.99 4.74
N GLU A 116 13.04 7.76 5.04
CA GLU A 116 14.04 7.35 4.04
C GLU A 116 13.68 5.98 3.45
N LEU A 117 13.26 5.02 4.29
CA LEU A 117 12.85 3.69 3.83
C LEU A 117 11.58 3.74 2.99
N LEU A 118 10.54 4.44 3.47
CA LEU A 118 9.27 4.55 2.76
C LEU A 118 9.46 5.24 1.40
N ALA A 119 10.29 6.29 1.34
CA ALA A 119 10.62 6.92 0.06
C ALA A 119 11.39 5.98 -0.87
N ASP A 120 12.31 5.17 -0.36
CA ASP A 120 13.03 4.18 -1.17
C ASP A 120 12.09 3.11 -1.72
N ILE A 121 11.17 2.61 -0.90
CA ILE A 121 10.16 1.63 -1.31
C ILE A 121 9.23 2.22 -2.39
N VAL A 122 8.67 3.40 -2.16
CA VAL A 122 7.65 3.98 -3.05
C VAL A 122 8.24 4.43 -4.39
N PHE A 123 9.48 4.93 -4.41
CA PHE A 123 10.04 5.56 -5.62
C PHE A 123 11.15 4.75 -6.30
N HIS A 124 11.63 3.67 -5.69
CA HIS A 124 12.78 2.93 -6.21
C HIS A 124 12.61 1.42 -6.16
N SER A 125 11.39 0.91 -5.97
CA SER A 125 11.10 -0.53 -6.10
C SER A 125 11.48 -1.03 -7.50
N THR A 126 11.92 -2.27 -7.57
CA THR A 126 12.45 -2.88 -8.81
C THR A 126 11.60 -4.02 -9.34
N PHE A 127 10.65 -4.50 -8.55
CA PHE A 127 9.72 -5.56 -8.92
C PHE A 127 10.39 -6.73 -9.65
N PRO A 128 11.33 -7.47 -8.99
CA PRO A 128 12.07 -8.53 -9.67
C PRO A 128 11.14 -9.64 -10.18
N GLN A 129 11.30 -10.08 -11.43
CA GLN A 129 10.44 -11.11 -12.03
C GLN A 129 10.38 -12.39 -11.19
N THR A 130 11.50 -12.78 -10.58
CA THR A 130 11.55 -13.95 -9.70
C THR A 130 10.70 -13.82 -8.42
N GLU A 131 10.43 -12.60 -7.97
CA GLU A 131 9.52 -12.34 -6.86
C GLU A 131 8.07 -12.25 -7.37
N ILE A 132 7.84 -11.67 -8.54
CA ILE A 132 6.54 -11.69 -9.23
C ILE A 132 6.05 -13.13 -9.37
N ASP A 133 6.86 -14.01 -9.95
CA ASP A 133 6.50 -15.41 -10.19
C ASP A 133 6.12 -16.17 -8.91
N LYS A 134 6.69 -15.78 -7.76
CA LYS A 134 6.35 -16.38 -6.46
C LYS A 134 5.06 -15.78 -5.87
N GLU A 135 4.91 -14.46 -5.96
CA GLU A 135 3.75 -13.78 -5.37
C GLU A 135 2.46 -14.09 -6.13
N VAL A 136 2.51 -14.41 -7.42
CA VAL A 136 1.35 -14.89 -8.17
C VAL A 136 0.69 -16.07 -7.46
N GLU A 137 1.48 -17.09 -7.07
CA GLU A 137 0.96 -18.27 -6.37
C GLU A 137 0.38 -17.91 -4.99
N VAL A 138 1.04 -17.00 -4.26
CA VAL A 138 0.58 -16.53 -2.95
C VAL A 138 -0.78 -15.83 -3.07
N ILE A 139 -0.96 -14.96 -4.07
CA ILE A 139 -2.22 -14.25 -4.27
C ILE A 139 -3.32 -15.19 -4.77
N ILE A 140 -2.99 -16.19 -5.59
CA ILE A 140 -3.96 -17.22 -5.99
C ILE A 140 -4.46 -18.02 -4.77
N ASP A 141 -3.56 -18.39 -3.85
CA ASP A 141 -3.95 -19.04 -2.60
C ASP A 141 -4.82 -18.12 -1.73
N GLU A 142 -4.53 -16.82 -1.72
CA GLU A 142 -5.34 -15.80 -1.02
C GLU A 142 -6.74 -15.69 -1.66
N ILE A 143 -6.85 -15.63 -2.99
CA ILE A 143 -8.14 -15.63 -3.69
C ILE A 143 -8.98 -16.86 -3.30
N GLN A 144 -8.40 -18.06 -3.30
CA GLN A 144 -9.08 -19.29 -2.91
C GLN A 144 -9.55 -19.23 -1.45
N SER A 145 -8.69 -18.75 -0.54
CA SER A 145 -9.05 -18.59 0.87
C SER A 145 -10.19 -17.60 1.07
N TYR A 146 -10.22 -16.53 0.26
CA TYR A 146 -11.24 -15.50 0.31
C TYR A 146 -12.58 -16.02 -0.23
N GLU A 147 -12.55 -16.79 -1.35
CA GLU A 147 -13.73 -17.45 -1.91
C GLU A 147 -14.36 -18.47 -0.95
N ASP A 148 -13.55 -19.11 -0.10
CA ASP A 148 -14.00 -20.04 0.96
C ASP A 148 -14.58 -19.33 2.20
N SER A 149 -14.50 -17.98 2.26
CA SER A 149 -14.97 -17.15 3.38
C SER A 149 -16.22 -16.33 3.02
N PRO A 150 -17.44 -16.85 3.18
CA PRO A 150 -18.66 -16.13 2.80
C PRO A 150 -18.84 -14.78 3.53
N CYS A 151 -18.26 -14.64 4.72
CA CYS A 151 -18.33 -13.40 5.50
C CYS A 151 -17.48 -12.27 4.92
N GLU A 152 -16.45 -12.60 4.14
CA GLU A 152 -15.59 -11.64 3.44
C GLU A 152 -16.14 -11.39 2.03
N LEU A 153 -16.43 -12.47 1.30
CA LEU A 153 -16.92 -12.42 -0.07
C LEU A 153 -18.21 -11.59 -0.23
N ILE A 154 -19.10 -11.59 0.77
CA ILE A 154 -20.38 -10.87 0.71
C ILE A 154 -20.21 -9.35 0.49
N PHE A 155 -19.11 -8.76 0.89
CA PHE A 155 -18.85 -7.33 0.67
C PHE A 155 -18.55 -7.06 -0.80
N ASP A 156 -17.72 -7.88 -1.44
CA ASP A 156 -17.43 -7.76 -2.87
C ASP A 156 -18.66 -8.09 -3.73
N ASP A 157 -19.40 -9.15 -3.40
CA ASP A 157 -20.67 -9.49 -4.07
C ASP A 157 -21.67 -8.33 -4.00
N PHE A 158 -21.75 -7.65 -2.85
CA PHE A 158 -22.61 -6.49 -2.68
C PHE A 158 -22.11 -5.28 -3.51
N GLU A 159 -20.83 -5.03 -3.54
CA GLU A 159 -20.25 -3.95 -4.36
C GLU A 159 -20.45 -4.22 -5.86
N GLU A 160 -20.30 -5.45 -6.32
CA GLU A 160 -20.59 -5.83 -7.71
C GLU A 160 -22.07 -5.60 -8.07
N LEU A 161 -23.00 -5.88 -7.14
CA LEU A 161 -24.43 -5.64 -7.35
C LEU A 161 -24.78 -4.16 -7.45
N ILE A 162 -24.15 -3.28 -6.68
CA ILE A 162 -24.43 -1.82 -6.71
C ILE A 162 -23.64 -1.09 -7.78
N PHE A 163 -22.52 -1.66 -8.26
CA PHE A 163 -21.66 -1.10 -9.30
C PHE A 163 -21.46 -2.07 -10.49
N PRO A 164 -22.54 -2.56 -11.13
CA PRO A 164 -22.42 -3.55 -12.21
C PRO A 164 -21.63 -2.98 -13.39
N ASN A 165 -20.65 -3.73 -13.87
CA ASN A 165 -19.75 -3.32 -14.98
C ASN A 165 -18.97 -2.02 -14.72
N HIS A 166 -18.77 -1.67 -13.47
CA HIS A 166 -17.98 -0.50 -13.08
C HIS A 166 -16.73 -0.94 -12.28
N PRO A 167 -15.57 -0.27 -12.41
CA PRO A 167 -14.36 -0.66 -11.69
C PRO A 167 -14.52 -0.79 -10.17
N LEU A 168 -15.39 0.01 -9.54
CA LEU A 168 -15.69 -0.09 -8.12
C LEU A 168 -16.37 -1.42 -7.72
N GLY A 169 -17.00 -2.12 -8.64
CA GLY A 169 -17.59 -3.43 -8.39
C GLY A 169 -16.63 -4.61 -8.60
N ARG A 170 -15.39 -4.37 -9.01
CA ARG A 170 -14.40 -5.43 -9.21
C ARG A 170 -13.84 -5.89 -7.88
N ASN A 171 -13.49 -7.18 -7.77
CA ASN A 171 -12.72 -7.69 -6.62
C ASN A 171 -11.30 -7.09 -6.62
N ILE A 172 -10.80 -6.72 -5.44
CA ILE A 172 -9.45 -6.13 -5.26
C ILE A 172 -8.36 -7.13 -5.61
N LEU A 173 -8.57 -8.42 -5.33
CA LEU A 173 -7.58 -9.48 -5.56
C LEU A 173 -7.34 -9.77 -7.05
N GLY A 174 -8.24 -9.31 -7.93
CA GLY A 174 -8.12 -9.51 -9.37
C GLY A 174 -8.54 -10.89 -9.83
N LYS A 175 -7.96 -11.37 -10.93
CA LYS A 175 -8.28 -12.64 -11.58
C LYS A 175 -7.03 -13.49 -11.79
N PRO A 176 -7.04 -14.80 -11.42
CA PRO A 176 -5.87 -15.67 -11.56
C PRO A 176 -5.26 -15.68 -12.98
N ASP A 177 -6.11 -15.70 -14.02
CA ASP A 177 -5.66 -15.71 -15.42
C ASP A 177 -4.88 -14.45 -15.82
N LEU A 178 -5.15 -13.32 -15.18
CA LEU A 178 -4.44 -12.06 -15.42
C LEU A 178 -3.15 -12.01 -14.61
N LEU A 179 -3.18 -12.45 -13.35
CA LEU A 179 -2.00 -12.46 -12.47
C LEU A 179 -0.81 -13.20 -13.08
N HIS A 180 -1.05 -14.33 -13.74
CA HIS A 180 -0.01 -15.10 -14.45
C HIS A 180 0.63 -14.36 -15.64
N GLN A 181 0.04 -13.28 -16.12
CA GLN A 181 0.54 -12.51 -17.26
C GLN A 181 1.41 -11.32 -16.83
N PHE A 182 1.37 -10.95 -15.54
CA PHE A 182 2.07 -9.77 -15.03
C PHE A 182 3.58 -9.93 -15.04
N LYS A 183 4.26 -8.84 -15.40
CA LYS A 183 5.72 -8.76 -15.52
C LYS A 183 6.25 -7.50 -14.85
N THR A 184 7.56 -7.48 -14.63
CA THR A 184 8.28 -6.31 -14.07
C THR A 184 7.93 -5.00 -14.78
N GLU A 185 7.67 -5.03 -16.09
CA GLU A 185 7.36 -3.84 -16.91
C GLU A 185 5.94 -3.32 -16.74
N ASP A 186 5.04 -4.10 -16.11
CA ASP A 186 3.64 -3.74 -15.88
C ASP A 186 3.47 -3.07 -14.49
N ALA A 187 4.34 -3.34 -13.54
CA ALA A 187 4.36 -2.78 -12.20
C ALA A 187 5.24 -1.53 -12.11
#